data_b4d58b16fd1fe19a6c2d18cf5c02a5bf
#
_entry.id   b4d58b16fd1fe19a6c2d18cf5c02a5bf
#
_cell.length_a   1.000
_cell.length_b   1.000
_cell.length_c   1.000
_cell.angle_alpha   90.00
_cell.angle_beta   90.00
_cell.angle_gamma   90.00
#
_symmetry.space_group_name_H-M   'P 1'
#
loop_
_entity.id
_entity.type
_entity.pdbx_description
1 polymer ?
#
loop_
_entity_poly.entity_id
_entity_poly.type
_entity_poly.pdbx_seq_one_letter_code
_entity_poly.pdbx_strand_id
1 'polypeptide(L)'
;VIIGVADWGFDYTHPVFYDTLMNNYRVLAAWDQYRSGFAPPENYDYGAYIEGRDNLLSASCDTNNIYDLGLHGTHVASIAAGGGAGTKYRGVAYGAELLFATWLIDETNVLDSYSWMRDEAKRRGKRLVVNNSWGIYHFGAMDGTSLFDEYVYNLSQEDSVVFVSSAGN
;
A
#
# COMPACT_ATOMS: atom_id res chain seq x y z
N VAL A 1 -4.50 -4.02 -13.35
CA VAL A 1 -4.87 -4.08 -11.92
C VAL A 1 -3.77 -3.42 -11.10
N ILE A 2 -4.15 -2.80 -10.01
CA ILE A 2 -3.23 -2.27 -9.00
C ILE A 2 -3.32 -3.13 -7.75
N ILE A 3 -2.18 -3.45 -7.16
CA ILE A 3 -2.09 -4.00 -5.82
C ILE A 3 -1.71 -2.85 -4.88
N GLY A 4 -2.62 -2.47 -4.00
CA GLY A 4 -2.37 -1.55 -2.92
C GLY A 4 -1.85 -2.31 -1.71
N VAL A 5 -0.77 -1.87 -1.11
CA VAL A 5 -0.24 -2.46 0.14
C VAL A 5 -0.25 -1.39 1.20
N ALA A 6 -1.14 -1.55 2.19
CA ALA A 6 -1.20 -0.72 3.38
C ALA A 6 -0.38 -1.39 4.48
N ASP A 7 0.82 -0.87 4.74
CA ASP A 7 1.81 -1.52 5.59
C ASP A 7 2.85 -0.49 6.06
N TRP A 8 4.04 -0.91 6.39
CA TRP A 8 5.21 -0.10 6.75
C TRP A 8 6.51 -0.78 6.33
N GLY A 9 7.59 -0.03 6.26
CA GLY A 9 8.91 -0.56 5.89
C GLY A 9 9.02 -0.83 4.39
N PHE A 10 8.75 0.19 3.57
CA PHE A 10 8.95 0.12 2.13
C PHE A 10 10.30 0.68 1.73
N ASP A 11 11.13 -0.14 1.09
CA ASP A 11 12.30 0.29 0.32
C ASP A 11 11.89 0.49 -1.14
N TYR A 12 11.65 1.73 -1.55
CA TYR A 12 11.23 2.05 -2.91
C TYR A 12 12.30 1.73 -3.97
N THR A 13 13.56 1.60 -3.56
CA THR A 13 14.66 1.29 -4.49
C THR A 13 14.83 -0.20 -4.76
N HIS A 14 14.10 -1.05 -4.01
CA HIS A 14 14.28 -2.49 -4.10
C HIS A 14 13.97 -3.01 -5.52
N PRO A 15 14.88 -3.80 -6.12
CA PRO A 15 14.76 -4.26 -7.51
C PRO A 15 13.53 -5.14 -7.77
N VAL A 16 12.92 -5.71 -6.73
CA VAL A 16 11.70 -6.51 -6.84
C VAL A 16 10.50 -5.72 -7.39
N PHE A 17 10.54 -4.39 -7.31
CA PHE A 17 9.49 -3.51 -7.81
C PHE A 17 9.60 -3.16 -9.30
N TYR A 18 10.59 -3.65 -9.97
CA TYR A 18 10.65 -3.63 -11.43
C TYR A 18 9.88 -4.81 -12.04
N ASP A 19 9.61 -4.72 -13.34
CA ASP A 19 9.04 -5.83 -14.09
C ASP A 19 10.02 -7.02 -14.17
N THR A 20 9.55 -8.12 -14.74
CA THR A 20 10.35 -9.37 -14.81
C THR A 20 11.62 -9.25 -15.66
N LEU A 21 11.71 -8.24 -16.49
CA LEU A 21 12.86 -7.94 -17.35
C LEU A 21 13.73 -6.82 -16.79
N MET A 22 13.39 -6.27 -15.62
CA MET A 22 14.08 -5.16 -14.96
C MET A 22 14.07 -3.85 -15.76
N ASN A 23 13.12 -3.67 -16.67
CA ASN A 23 13.03 -2.50 -17.53
C ASN A 23 12.10 -1.42 -16.99
N ASN A 24 10.95 -1.82 -16.42
CA ASN A 24 9.91 -0.89 -16.01
C ASN A 24 9.68 -0.95 -14.50
N TYR A 25 9.76 0.19 -13.86
CA TYR A 25 9.42 0.36 -12.45
C TYR A 25 7.89 0.37 -12.31
N ARG A 26 7.35 -0.36 -11.32
CA ARG A 26 5.92 -0.63 -11.22
C ARG A 26 5.21 0.02 -10.04
N VAL A 27 5.93 0.69 -9.13
CA VAL A 27 5.28 1.47 -8.08
C VAL A 27 4.85 2.81 -8.68
N LEU A 28 3.57 3.08 -8.63
CA LEU A 28 2.96 4.29 -9.20
C LEU A 28 3.12 5.48 -8.26
N ALA A 29 2.80 5.26 -7.00
CA ALA A 29 2.89 6.27 -5.95
C ALA A 29 2.95 5.63 -4.56
N ALA A 30 3.41 6.41 -3.59
CA ALA A 30 3.37 6.10 -2.17
C ALA A 30 2.79 7.27 -1.38
N TRP A 31 2.05 6.96 -0.32
CA TRP A 31 1.66 7.91 0.70
C TRP A 31 2.31 7.52 2.03
N ASP A 32 3.29 8.28 2.44
CA ASP A 32 3.97 8.11 3.73
C ASP A 32 3.36 9.09 4.74
N GLN A 33 2.47 8.59 5.58
CA GLN A 33 1.72 9.41 6.53
C GLN A 33 2.57 9.98 7.67
N TYR A 34 3.77 9.43 7.89
CA TYR A 34 4.72 9.96 8.89
C TYR A 34 5.63 11.06 8.35
N ARG A 35 5.79 11.15 7.05
CA ARG A 35 6.76 12.04 6.42
C ARG A 35 6.21 13.47 6.33
N SER A 36 7.07 14.43 6.62
CA SER A 36 6.82 15.86 6.41
C SER A 36 7.70 16.41 5.29
N GLY A 37 7.42 17.65 4.86
CA GLY A 37 8.23 18.34 3.86
C GLY A 37 7.87 18.04 2.40
N PHE A 38 6.83 17.27 2.16
CA PHE A 38 6.20 17.03 0.87
C PHE A 38 4.73 17.46 0.92
N ALA A 39 4.12 17.70 -0.23
CA ALA A 39 2.68 17.91 -0.29
C ALA A 39 1.94 16.60 0.06
N PRO A 40 0.85 16.65 0.83
CA PRO A 40 -0.01 15.50 1.05
C PRO A 40 -0.77 15.15 -0.23
N PRO A 41 -1.45 13.98 -0.28
CA PRO A 41 -2.38 13.68 -1.36
C PRO A 41 -3.54 14.69 -1.38
N GLU A 42 -4.18 14.84 -2.53
CA GLU A 42 -5.39 15.67 -2.66
C GLU A 42 -6.46 15.22 -1.65
N ASN A 43 -7.12 16.18 -1.02
CA ASN A 43 -8.12 16.02 0.04
C ASN A 43 -7.58 15.61 1.43
N TYR A 44 -6.27 15.56 1.61
CA TYR A 44 -5.63 15.29 2.90
C TYR A 44 -4.67 16.45 3.25
N ASP A 45 -4.42 16.64 4.54
CA ASP A 45 -3.58 17.71 5.06
C ASP A 45 -2.32 17.21 5.78
N TYR A 46 -2.00 15.93 5.66
CA TYR A 46 -0.87 15.29 6.34
C TYR A 46 -0.14 14.26 5.47
N GLY A 47 1.09 13.92 5.91
CA GLY A 47 1.94 12.96 5.21
C GLY A 47 2.56 13.50 3.94
N ALA A 48 3.22 12.63 3.22
CA ALA A 48 3.91 12.92 1.97
C ALA A 48 3.38 12.06 0.83
N TYR A 49 2.85 12.69 -0.21
CA TYR A 49 2.50 12.03 -1.46
C TYR A 49 3.71 12.02 -2.39
N ILE A 50 4.15 10.85 -2.79
CA ILE A 50 5.32 10.65 -3.62
C ILE A 50 4.89 9.90 -4.87
N GLU A 51 4.78 10.59 -6.00
CA GLU A 51 4.34 10.02 -7.27
C GLU A 51 5.48 9.91 -8.28
N GLY A 52 5.50 8.79 -8.99
CA GLY A 52 6.40 8.54 -10.09
C GLY A 52 7.77 8.00 -9.66
N ARG A 53 8.40 7.31 -10.60
CA ARG A 53 9.65 6.59 -10.39
C ARG A 53 10.76 7.44 -9.77
N ASP A 54 11.04 8.59 -10.37
CA ASP A 54 12.22 9.38 -10.00
C ASP A 54 12.07 9.99 -8.60
N ASN A 55 10.86 10.41 -8.23
CA ASN A 55 10.55 10.90 -6.89
C ASN A 55 10.64 9.78 -5.85
N LEU A 56 10.09 8.58 -6.15
CA LEU A 56 10.16 7.42 -5.27
C LEU A 56 11.59 6.95 -5.06
N LEU A 57 12.38 6.85 -6.13
CA LEU A 57 13.79 6.48 -6.03
C LEU A 57 14.62 7.53 -5.26
N SER A 58 14.31 8.81 -5.42
CA SER A 58 14.93 9.91 -4.67
C SER A 58 14.57 9.87 -3.18
N ALA A 59 13.32 9.52 -2.86
CA ALA A 59 12.86 9.35 -1.48
C ALA A 59 13.48 8.11 -0.81
N SER A 60 13.92 7.15 -1.61
CA SER A 60 14.56 5.88 -1.28
C SER A 60 13.70 4.91 -0.46
N CYS A 61 13.13 5.31 0.64
CA CYS A 61 12.28 4.47 1.51
C CYS A 61 11.21 5.31 2.20
N ASP A 62 10.25 4.65 2.83
CA ASP A 62 9.31 5.31 3.73
C ASP A 62 9.98 5.72 5.05
N THR A 63 9.29 6.53 5.83
CA THR A 63 9.72 6.85 7.19
C THR A 63 9.61 5.59 8.04
N ASN A 64 10.70 5.22 8.71
CA ASN A 64 10.70 4.10 9.63
C ASN A 64 9.61 4.29 10.67
N ASN A 65 8.84 3.24 10.86
CA ASN A 65 7.75 3.25 11.81
C ASN A 65 8.26 3.07 13.25
N ILE A 66 7.38 3.38 14.19
CA ILE A 66 7.67 3.31 15.63
C ILE A 66 8.02 1.91 16.15
N TYR A 67 7.80 0.88 15.34
CA TYR A 67 8.06 -0.52 15.72
C TYR A 67 9.37 -1.07 15.17
N ASP A 68 10.08 -0.27 14.36
CA ASP A 68 11.34 -0.68 13.71
C ASP A 68 11.23 -2.07 13.03
N LEU A 69 10.10 -2.29 12.35
CA LEU A 69 9.81 -3.57 11.70
C LEU A 69 10.55 -3.75 10.36
N GLY A 70 11.50 -2.87 10.10
CA GLY A 70 12.40 -2.97 8.97
C GLY A 70 11.68 -2.91 7.63
N LEU A 71 11.80 -3.96 6.83
CA LEU A 71 11.28 -4.03 5.45
C LEU A 71 10.01 -4.87 5.34
N HIS A 72 9.11 -4.85 6.34
CA HIS A 72 7.91 -5.68 6.34
C HIS A 72 7.05 -5.44 5.10
N GLY A 73 6.70 -4.18 4.80
CA GLY A 73 5.91 -3.82 3.62
C GLY A 73 6.60 -4.18 2.30
N THR A 74 7.93 -4.04 2.22
CA THR A 74 8.71 -4.49 1.05
C THR A 74 8.58 -6.00 0.84
N HIS A 75 8.70 -6.78 1.93
CA HIS A 75 8.57 -8.23 1.88
C HIS A 75 7.17 -8.67 1.47
N VAL A 76 6.14 -8.10 2.11
CA VAL A 76 4.74 -8.35 1.79
C VAL A 76 4.44 -8.02 0.32
N ALA A 77 4.82 -6.82 -0.13
CA ALA A 77 4.60 -6.39 -1.52
C ALA A 77 5.35 -7.28 -2.52
N SER A 78 6.53 -7.80 -2.16
CA SER A 78 7.30 -8.71 -3.01
C SER A 78 6.59 -10.05 -3.22
N ILE A 79 5.98 -10.59 -2.17
CA ILE A 79 5.19 -11.84 -2.24
C ILE A 79 3.91 -11.60 -3.03
N ALA A 80 3.23 -10.49 -2.80
CA ALA A 80 1.99 -10.16 -3.50
C ALA A 80 2.20 -9.92 -4.99
N ALA A 81 3.20 -9.09 -5.36
CA ALA A 81 3.32 -8.61 -6.73
C ALA A 81 4.77 -8.36 -7.21
N GLY A 82 5.79 -8.87 -6.53
CA GLY A 82 7.17 -8.67 -6.93
C GLY A 82 7.51 -9.22 -8.32
N GLY A 83 8.34 -8.51 -9.09
CA GLY A 83 8.78 -8.91 -10.42
C GLY A 83 9.91 -9.95 -10.42
N GLY A 84 10.46 -10.27 -9.25
CA GLY A 84 11.47 -11.31 -9.10
C GLY A 84 12.92 -10.82 -9.12
N ALA A 85 13.16 -9.52 -9.27
CA ALA A 85 14.51 -8.92 -9.24
C ALA A 85 15.51 -9.66 -10.19
N GLY A 86 15.07 -9.97 -11.40
CA GLY A 86 15.86 -10.71 -12.38
C GLY A 86 15.98 -12.23 -12.12
N THR A 87 15.29 -12.76 -11.10
CA THR A 87 15.25 -14.19 -10.78
C THR A 87 13.93 -14.84 -11.23
N LYS A 88 13.82 -16.14 -11.06
CA LYS A 88 12.58 -16.88 -11.31
C LYS A 88 11.53 -16.74 -10.18
N TYR A 89 11.92 -16.19 -9.03
CA TYR A 89 11.06 -16.09 -7.86
C TYR A 89 10.23 -14.80 -7.93
N ARG A 90 8.98 -14.93 -8.31
CA ARG A 90 8.06 -13.82 -8.54
C ARG A 90 6.91 -13.86 -7.56
N GLY A 91 6.34 -12.69 -7.28
CA GLY A 91 5.08 -12.57 -6.58
C GLY A 91 3.90 -13.09 -7.39
N VAL A 92 2.76 -13.27 -6.74
CA VAL A 92 1.56 -13.85 -7.37
C VAL A 92 1.07 -12.98 -8.53
N ALA A 93 0.96 -11.67 -8.31
CA ALA A 93 0.51 -10.69 -9.30
C ALA A 93 1.69 -9.90 -9.93
N TYR A 94 2.74 -10.59 -10.36
CA TYR A 94 4.00 -10.01 -10.83
C TYR A 94 3.89 -9.04 -12.02
N GLY A 95 2.76 -9.00 -12.69
CA GLY A 95 2.45 -8.04 -13.77
C GLY A 95 1.61 -6.84 -13.32
N ALA A 96 1.20 -6.77 -12.05
CA ALA A 96 0.43 -5.66 -11.53
C ALA A 96 1.30 -4.44 -11.23
N GLU A 97 0.70 -3.26 -11.23
CA GLU A 97 1.28 -2.04 -10.68
C GLU A 97 0.99 -1.94 -9.19
N LEU A 98 1.72 -1.09 -8.49
CA LEU A 98 1.74 -1.03 -7.03
C LEU A 98 1.40 0.39 -6.54
N LEU A 99 0.65 0.45 -5.43
CA LEU A 99 0.49 1.62 -4.57
C LEU A 99 0.89 1.25 -3.15
N PHE A 100 1.62 2.11 -2.47
CA PHE A 100 2.03 1.91 -1.08
C PHE A 100 1.46 2.97 -0.17
N ALA A 101 0.96 2.57 0.99
CA ALA A 101 0.65 3.48 2.07
C ALA A 101 1.36 3.03 3.35
N THR A 102 2.23 3.89 3.87
CA THR A 102 2.79 3.77 5.21
C THR A 102 1.89 4.56 6.14
N TRP A 103 1.05 3.86 6.89
CA TRP A 103 -0.02 4.47 7.67
C TRP A 103 0.36 4.68 9.14
N LEU A 104 -0.18 5.75 9.73
CA LEU A 104 -0.14 6.00 11.16
C LEU A 104 -1.04 4.98 11.89
N ILE A 105 -0.64 4.62 13.13
CA ILE A 105 -1.36 3.61 13.92
C ILE A 105 -2.59 4.25 14.55
N ASP A 106 -3.55 4.52 13.70
CA ASP A 106 -4.85 5.05 14.05
C ASP A 106 -5.87 4.53 13.05
N GLU A 107 -7.07 4.25 13.51
CA GLU A 107 -8.16 3.68 12.71
C GLU A 107 -8.50 4.57 11.51
N THR A 108 -8.61 5.87 11.73
CA THR A 108 -8.91 6.85 10.68
C THR A 108 -7.82 6.88 9.61
N ASN A 109 -6.56 6.89 10.01
CA ASN A 109 -5.42 6.94 9.09
C ASN A 109 -5.32 5.70 8.19
N VAL A 110 -5.70 4.53 8.72
CA VAL A 110 -5.80 3.30 7.92
C VAL A 110 -6.92 3.43 6.89
N LEU A 111 -8.10 3.90 7.28
CA LEU A 111 -9.23 4.09 6.37
C LEU A 111 -8.94 5.16 5.30
N ASP A 112 -8.23 6.21 5.67
CA ASP A 112 -7.74 7.23 4.72
C ASP A 112 -6.80 6.60 3.67
N SER A 113 -5.92 5.68 4.10
CA SER A 113 -5.05 4.94 3.17
C SER A 113 -5.85 4.16 2.12
N TYR A 114 -6.93 3.51 2.53
CA TYR A 114 -7.78 2.75 1.62
C TYR A 114 -8.53 3.66 0.65
N SER A 115 -9.06 4.78 1.16
CA SER A 115 -9.76 5.77 0.34
C SER A 115 -8.84 6.39 -0.69
N TRP A 116 -7.63 6.77 -0.28
CA TRP A 116 -6.61 7.29 -1.17
C TRP A 116 -6.25 6.26 -2.27
N MET A 117 -5.99 5.00 -1.89
CA MET A 117 -5.68 3.95 -2.87
C MET A 117 -6.82 3.73 -3.88
N ARG A 118 -8.07 3.77 -3.39
CA ARG A 118 -9.26 3.68 -4.24
C ARG A 118 -9.32 4.83 -5.23
N ASP A 119 -9.09 6.06 -4.77
CA ASP A 119 -9.15 7.25 -5.61
C ASP A 119 -8.02 7.26 -6.65
N GLU A 120 -6.81 6.85 -6.25
CA GLU A 120 -5.67 6.66 -7.14
C GLU A 120 -5.96 5.60 -8.24
N ALA A 121 -6.57 4.49 -7.87
CA ALA A 121 -6.94 3.46 -8.82
C ALA A 121 -8.03 3.94 -9.79
N LYS A 122 -9.05 4.65 -9.29
CA LYS A 122 -10.10 5.27 -10.10
C LYS A 122 -9.52 6.30 -11.07
N ARG A 123 -8.65 7.19 -10.59
CA ARG A 123 -7.97 8.20 -11.41
C ARG A 123 -7.21 7.57 -12.60
N ARG A 124 -6.70 6.37 -12.41
CA ARG A 124 -5.96 5.60 -13.43
C ARG A 124 -6.84 4.63 -14.24
N GLY A 125 -8.14 4.57 -13.96
CA GLY A 125 -9.06 3.65 -14.65
C GLY A 125 -8.75 2.17 -14.41
N LYS A 126 -8.26 1.82 -13.21
CA LYS A 126 -7.82 0.46 -12.87
C LYS A 126 -8.56 -0.10 -11.67
N ARG A 127 -8.67 -1.42 -11.63
CA ARG A 127 -9.18 -2.15 -10.46
C ARG A 127 -8.11 -2.21 -9.38
N LEU A 128 -8.54 -2.21 -8.12
CA LEU A 128 -7.69 -2.23 -6.93
C LEU A 128 -7.88 -3.52 -6.13
N VAL A 129 -6.79 -4.12 -5.72
CA VAL A 129 -6.77 -5.13 -4.66
C VAL A 129 -5.92 -4.56 -3.52
N VAL A 130 -6.52 -4.37 -2.35
CA VAL A 130 -5.82 -3.90 -1.14
C VAL A 130 -5.37 -5.10 -0.33
N ASN A 131 -4.07 -5.18 -0.05
CA ASN A 131 -3.49 -6.18 0.83
C ASN A 131 -3.20 -5.60 2.20
N ASN A 132 -3.70 -6.26 3.25
CA ASN A 132 -3.50 -5.94 4.65
C ASN A 132 -2.84 -7.13 5.35
N SER A 133 -1.54 -7.08 5.56
CA SER A 133 -0.77 -8.13 6.23
C SER A 133 -0.46 -7.76 7.68
N TRP A 134 -1.47 -7.31 8.39
CA TRP A 134 -1.41 -6.90 9.79
C TRP A 134 -2.76 -7.15 10.48
N GLY A 135 -2.81 -7.08 11.80
CA GLY A 135 -4.03 -7.19 12.58
C GLY A 135 -3.93 -6.40 13.88
N ILE A 136 -4.98 -5.66 14.20
CA ILE A 136 -5.12 -4.88 15.44
C ILE A 136 -6.46 -5.22 16.07
N TYR A 137 -6.41 -6.02 17.13
CA TYR A 137 -7.62 -6.57 17.77
C TYR A 137 -8.47 -5.56 18.53
N HIS A 138 -8.02 -4.33 18.69
CA HIS A 138 -8.73 -3.28 19.44
C HIS A 138 -9.35 -2.19 18.55
N PHE A 139 -9.40 -2.40 17.24
CA PHE A 139 -10.14 -1.53 16.30
C PHE A 139 -11.64 -1.82 16.28
N GLY A 140 -12.19 -2.36 17.34
CA GLY A 140 -13.61 -2.63 17.49
C GLY A 140 -13.94 -4.11 17.73
N ALA A 141 -15.21 -4.42 17.70
CA ALA A 141 -15.70 -5.79 17.82
C ALA A 141 -15.32 -6.60 16.57
N MET A 142 -14.85 -7.83 16.77
CA MET A 142 -14.44 -8.74 15.68
C MET A 142 -15.66 -9.45 15.02
N ASP A 143 -16.81 -8.80 14.99
CA ASP A 143 -18.08 -9.38 14.53
C ASP A 143 -18.65 -8.66 13.30
N GLY A 144 -17.93 -7.71 12.73
CA GLY A 144 -18.34 -6.96 11.55
C GLY A 144 -19.28 -5.79 11.85
N THR A 145 -19.44 -5.38 13.11
CA THR A 145 -20.36 -4.30 13.51
C THR A 145 -19.67 -2.97 13.83
N SER A 146 -18.34 -2.89 13.77
CA SER A 146 -17.61 -1.67 14.02
C SER A 146 -17.76 -0.67 12.86
N LEU A 147 -17.56 0.62 13.13
CA LEU A 147 -17.54 1.64 12.07
C LEU A 147 -16.40 1.36 11.05
N PHE A 148 -15.30 0.78 11.50
CA PHE A 148 -14.21 0.33 10.62
C PHE A 148 -14.71 -0.73 9.63
N ASP A 149 -15.40 -1.76 10.14
CA ASP A 149 -15.93 -2.84 9.31
C ASP A 149 -16.96 -2.32 8.31
N GLU A 150 -17.87 -1.45 8.77
CA GLU A 150 -18.88 -0.82 7.91
C GLU A 150 -18.21 -0.01 6.78
N TYR A 151 -17.17 0.74 7.08
CA TYR A 151 -16.45 1.52 6.09
C TYR A 151 -15.75 0.63 5.05
N VAL A 152 -15.03 -0.38 5.50
CA VAL A 152 -14.37 -1.36 4.60
C VAL A 152 -15.40 -2.12 3.76
N TYR A 153 -16.53 -2.50 4.37
CA TYR A 153 -17.62 -3.13 3.65
C TYR A 153 -18.15 -2.22 2.54
N ASN A 154 -18.43 -0.95 2.84
CA ASN A 154 -18.91 0.00 1.84
C ASN A 154 -17.92 0.20 0.68
N LEU A 155 -16.63 0.33 0.97
CA LEU A 155 -15.60 0.37 -0.07
C LEU A 155 -15.56 -0.91 -0.91
N SER A 156 -15.76 -2.08 -0.29
CA SER A 156 -15.75 -3.37 -0.99
C SER A 156 -16.96 -3.60 -1.90
N GLN A 157 -18.03 -2.82 -1.71
CA GLN A 157 -19.20 -2.86 -2.61
C GLN A 157 -18.95 -2.11 -3.94
N GLU A 158 -17.86 -1.36 -4.04
CA GLU A 158 -17.49 -0.73 -5.31
C GLU A 158 -16.95 -1.78 -6.28
N ASP A 159 -17.43 -1.80 -7.52
CA ASP A 159 -17.13 -2.83 -8.56
C ASP A 159 -15.64 -3.05 -8.86
N SER A 160 -14.77 -2.21 -8.33
CA SER A 160 -13.36 -2.19 -8.68
C SER A 160 -12.41 -2.36 -7.50
N VAL A 161 -12.93 -2.62 -6.29
CA VAL A 161 -12.11 -2.71 -5.05
C VAL A 161 -12.31 -4.07 -4.37
N VAL A 162 -11.20 -4.73 -4.03
CA VAL A 162 -11.18 -5.98 -3.25
C VAL A 162 -10.20 -5.84 -2.10
N PHE A 163 -10.60 -6.26 -0.90
CA PHE A 163 -9.73 -6.32 0.28
C PHE A 163 -9.30 -7.76 0.57
N VAL A 164 -8.03 -7.93 0.89
CA VAL A 164 -7.43 -9.19 1.32
C VAL A 164 -6.69 -8.93 2.62
N SER A 165 -7.12 -9.55 3.70
CA SER A 165 -6.55 -9.35 5.04
C SER A 165 -6.02 -10.67 5.60
N SER A 166 -4.93 -10.57 6.38
CA SER A 166 -4.43 -11.71 7.15
C SER A 166 -5.42 -12.10 8.25
N ALA A 167 -5.48 -13.38 8.56
CA ALA A 167 -6.30 -13.90 9.67
C ALA A 167 -5.59 -13.77 11.05
N GLY A 168 -4.36 -13.31 11.05
CA GLY A 168 -3.49 -13.29 12.23
C GLY A 168 -2.62 -14.56 12.35
N ASN A 169 -1.72 -14.54 13.32
CA ASN A 169 -0.79 -15.64 13.62
C ASN A 169 -1.25 -16.46 14.82
#